data_4f72b0633e45436eede8ae0a472488ea
#
_entry.id   4f72b0633e45436eede8ae0a472488ea
#
_cell.length_a   1.000
_cell.length_b   1.000
_cell.length_c   1.000
_cell.angle_alpha   90.00
_cell.angle_beta   90.00
_cell.angle_gamma   90.00
#
_symmetry.space_group_name_H-M   'P 1'
#
loop_
_entity.id
_entity.type
_entity.pdbx_description
1 polymer ?
#
loop_
_entity_poly.entity_id
_entity_poly.type
_entity_poly.pdbx_seq_one_letter_code
_entity_poly.pdbx_strand_id
1 'polypeptide(L)'
;MCIRDRAKRGVLEKYSVEMIGANREAIDNAEDREKFDKCMKELKLETPRSGFAHSMDDAWKIYKDIGLPCVIRPSFTLGGTGGGIAYNLKEFEQICMNGLKLSPTNELLIDESLIGWKEFEMEVVRDKNDNCIIVCSIENVDPMGVHTGDSITVAPVSYTHLRAHETLRY
;
A
#
# COMPACT_ATOMS: atom_id res chain seq x y z
N MET A 1 -1.91 21.77 -7.60
CA MET A 1 -2.73 21.84 -6.36
C MET A 1 -3.84 20.80 -6.49
N CYS A 2 -3.82 19.76 -5.68
CA CYS A 2 -4.79 18.66 -5.77
C CYS A 2 -6.10 18.99 -5.04
N ILE A 3 -7.15 18.19 -5.28
CA ILE A 3 -8.47 18.41 -4.66
C ILE A 3 -8.39 18.30 -3.13
N ARG A 4 -7.52 17.45 -2.60
CA ARG A 4 -7.27 17.30 -1.17
C ARG A 4 -6.81 18.61 -0.51
N ASP A 5 -5.91 19.36 -1.16
CA ASP A 5 -5.45 20.66 -0.65
C ASP A 5 -6.58 21.70 -0.63
N ARG A 6 -7.43 21.68 -1.63
CA ARG A 6 -8.62 22.56 -1.68
C ARG A 6 -9.60 22.23 -0.57
N ALA A 7 -9.84 20.94 -0.33
CA ALA A 7 -10.68 20.48 0.79
C ALA A 7 -10.07 20.89 2.14
N LYS A 8 -8.77 20.71 2.34
CA LYS A 8 -8.07 21.15 3.56
C LYS A 8 -8.21 22.66 3.85
N ARG A 9 -8.24 23.46 2.79
CA ARG A 9 -8.37 24.94 2.89
C ARG A 9 -9.81 25.42 2.97
N GLY A 10 -10.80 24.53 3.06
CA GLY A 10 -12.23 24.90 3.08
C GLY A 10 -12.75 25.48 1.76
N VAL A 11 -12.00 25.34 0.66
CA VAL A 11 -12.37 25.94 -0.62
C VAL A 11 -13.61 25.26 -1.20
N LEU A 12 -13.70 23.93 -1.05
CA LEU A 12 -14.86 23.17 -1.56
C LEU A 12 -16.14 23.59 -0.84
N GLU A 13 -16.09 23.70 0.47
CA GLU A 13 -17.23 24.15 1.31
C GLU A 13 -17.64 25.58 0.96
N LYS A 14 -16.64 26.49 0.85
CA LYS A 14 -16.88 27.90 0.49
C LYS A 14 -17.66 28.06 -0.82
N TYR A 15 -17.43 27.19 -1.80
CA TYR A 15 -18.06 27.26 -3.11
C TYR A 15 -19.14 26.18 -3.31
N SER A 16 -19.55 25.48 -2.26
CA SER A 16 -20.56 24.41 -2.31
C SER A 16 -20.25 23.35 -3.38
N VAL A 17 -18.97 22.98 -3.48
CA VAL A 17 -18.50 21.95 -4.42
C VAL A 17 -18.45 20.61 -3.70
N GLU A 18 -19.22 19.66 -4.18
CA GLU A 18 -19.24 18.30 -3.67
C GLU A 18 -18.12 17.46 -4.31
N MET A 19 -17.44 16.64 -3.50
CA MET A 19 -16.53 15.62 -4.01
C MET A 19 -17.33 14.40 -4.46
N ILE A 20 -17.21 14.04 -5.74
CA ILE A 20 -17.75 12.78 -6.27
C ILE A 20 -16.70 11.67 -6.07
N GLY A 21 -17.15 10.45 -5.78
CA GLY A 21 -16.28 9.34 -5.43
C GLY A 21 -15.96 9.30 -3.93
N ALA A 22 -14.69 9.08 -3.56
CA ALA A 22 -14.30 9.00 -2.17
C ALA A 22 -14.28 10.37 -1.47
N ASN A 23 -14.72 10.41 -0.22
CA ASN A 23 -14.59 11.61 0.61
C ASN A 23 -13.13 11.81 1.08
N ARG A 24 -12.84 12.97 1.67
CA ARG A 24 -11.49 13.32 2.12
C ARG A 24 -10.90 12.31 3.11
N GLU A 25 -11.70 11.85 4.05
CA GLU A 25 -11.26 10.91 5.08
C GLU A 25 -10.86 9.57 4.46
N ALA A 26 -11.68 9.05 3.54
CA ALA A 26 -11.37 7.83 2.82
C ALA A 26 -10.08 7.95 1.99
N ILE A 27 -9.88 9.11 1.32
CA ILE A 27 -8.65 9.37 0.58
C ILE A 27 -7.44 9.43 1.51
N ASP A 28 -7.56 10.15 2.63
CA ASP A 28 -6.47 10.27 3.60
C ASP A 28 -6.12 8.90 4.22
N ASN A 29 -7.10 8.06 4.51
CA ASN A 29 -6.88 6.70 5.04
C ASN A 29 -6.26 5.75 4.00
N ALA A 30 -6.58 5.91 2.73
CA ALA A 30 -6.03 5.07 1.66
C ALA A 30 -4.61 5.47 1.24
N GLU A 31 -4.31 6.80 1.21
CA GLU A 31 -3.03 7.30 0.71
C GLU A 31 -1.95 7.44 1.79
N ASP A 32 -2.36 7.66 3.04
CA ASP A 32 -1.46 7.77 4.18
C ASP A 32 -1.19 6.37 4.74
N ARG A 33 0.03 5.89 4.57
CA ARG A 33 0.40 4.52 4.92
C ARG A 33 0.26 4.21 6.40
N GLU A 34 0.54 5.17 7.27
CA GLU A 34 0.37 5.00 8.71
C GLU A 34 -1.10 4.85 9.09
N LYS A 35 -1.97 5.70 8.51
CA LYS A 35 -3.41 5.59 8.70
C LYS A 35 -3.99 4.31 8.12
N PHE A 36 -3.49 3.90 6.95
CA PHE A 36 -3.89 2.64 6.34
C PHE A 36 -3.54 1.45 7.23
N ASP A 37 -2.30 1.36 7.72
CA ASP A 37 -1.86 0.30 8.62
C ASP A 37 -2.70 0.26 9.90
N LYS A 38 -2.98 1.43 10.49
CA LYS A 38 -3.87 1.53 11.65
C LYS A 38 -5.27 1.00 11.34
N CYS A 39 -5.85 1.40 10.21
CA CYS A 39 -7.16 0.92 9.76
C CYS A 39 -7.17 -0.61 9.58
N MET A 40 -6.15 -1.18 8.97
CA MET A 40 -6.04 -2.64 8.81
C MET A 40 -5.97 -3.36 10.15
N LYS A 41 -5.19 -2.83 11.10
CA LYS A 41 -5.10 -3.38 12.46
C LYS A 41 -6.44 -3.32 13.21
N GLU A 42 -7.18 -2.22 13.09
CA GLU A 42 -8.52 -2.08 13.68
C GLU A 42 -9.50 -3.10 13.09
N LEU A 43 -9.39 -3.36 11.79
CA LEU A 43 -10.18 -4.39 11.09
C LEU A 43 -9.68 -5.82 11.34
N LYS A 44 -8.58 -6.00 12.07
CA LYS A 44 -7.92 -7.30 12.30
C LYS A 44 -7.51 -8.02 11.01
N LEU A 45 -7.14 -7.23 10.00
CA LEU A 45 -6.57 -7.73 8.75
C LEU A 45 -5.06 -7.79 8.88
N GLU A 46 -4.47 -8.86 8.38
CA GLU A 46 -3.02 -9.04 8.37
C GLU A 46 -2.39 -8.15 7.30
N THR A 47 -1.31 -7.48 7.67
CA THR A 47 -0.44 -6.72 6.77
C THR A 47 0.97 -7.26 6.87
N PRO A 48 1.82 -7.06 5.85
CA PRO A 48 3.25 -7.36 5.97
C PRO A 48 3.85 -6.66 7.19
N ARG A 49 4.80 -7.31 7.85
CA ARG A 49 5.55 -6.65 8.92
C ARG A 49 6.26 -5.44 8.34
N SER A 50 6.08 -4.31 8.99
CA SER A 50 6.57 -3.03 8.48
C SER A 50 6.98 -2.10 9.61
N GLY A 51 7.80 -1.10 9.25
CA GLY A 51 8.17 -0.06 10.19
C GLY A 51 8.57 1.23 9.47
N PHE A 52 8.35 2.36 10.16
CA PHE A 52 8.78 3.67 9.68
C PHE A 52 10.13 4.04 10.27
N ALA A 53 11.06 4.45 9.43
CA ALA A 53 12.40 4.90 9.80
C ALA A 53 12.61 6.35 9.39
N HIS A 54 13.04 7.18 10.35
CA HIS A 54 13.44 8.57 10.11
C HIS A 54 14.96 8.76 10.19
N SER A 55 15.65 7.68 10.53
CA SER A 55 17.12 7.62 10.65
C SER A 55 17.64 6.24 10.27
N MET A 56 18.94 6.14 10.02
CA MET A 56 19.58 4.84 9.82
C MET A 56 19.49 3.95 11.07
N ASP A 57 19.53 4.53 12.27
CA ASP A 57 19.39 3.78 13.51
C ASP A 57 18.01 3.14 13.64
N ASP A 58 16.95 3.84 13.21
CA ASP A 58 15.61 3.27 13.17
C ASP A 58 15.51 2.19 12.10
N ALA A 59 16.09 2.42 10.91
CA ALA A 59 16.14 1.41 9.86
C ALA A 59 16.81 0.11 10.33
N TRP A 60 17.92 0.20 11.07
CA TRP A 60 18.57 -0.97 11.65
C TRP A 60 17.76 -1.68 12.73
N LYS A 61 16.94 -0.96 13.52
CA LYS A 61 16.02 -1.59 14.47
C LYS A 61 14.94 -2.40 13.73
N ILE A 62 14.35 -1.80 12.70
CA ILE A 62 13.32 -2.45 11.87
C ILE A 62 13.89 -3.66 11.15
N TYR A 63 15.11 -3.55 10.60
CA TYR A 63 15.79 -4.67 9.97
C TYR A 63 15.93 -5.88 10.90
N LYS A 64 16.22 -5.69 12.19
CA LYS A 64 16.35 -6.79 13.15
C LYS A 64 15.05 -7.58 13.34
N ASP A 65 13.92 -6.94 13.14
CA ASP A 65 12.60 -7.57 13.24
C ASP A 65 12.16 -8.22 11.91
N ILE A 66 12.37 -7.51 10.80
CA ILE A 66 11.88 -7.91 9.48
C ILE A 66 12.85 -8.87 8.78
N GLY A 67 14.16 -8.59 8.83
CA GLY A 67 15.17 -9.34 8.09
C GLY A 67 15.23 -9.00 6.60
N LEU A 68 15.78 -9.91 5.81
CA LEU A 68 15.93 -9.82 4.36
C LEU A 68 15.26 -11.01 3.67
N PRO A 69 14.77 -10.85 2.43
CA PRO A 69 14.70 -9.60 1.68
C PRO A 69 13.64 -8.66 2.24
N CYS A 70 13.86 -7.34 2.11
CA CYS A 70 12.89 -6.33 2.51
C CYS A 70 12.72 -5.27 1.43
N VAL A 71 11.55 -4.64 1.41
CA VAL A 71 11.19 -3.56 0.48
C VAL A 71 11.33 -2.23 1.20
N ILE A 72 12.05 -1.29 0.61
CA ILE A 72 12.29 0.04 1.16
C ILE A 72 11.63 1.07 0.26
N ARG A 73 10.74 1.89 0.84
CA ARG A 73 9.95 2.87 0.11
C ARG A 73 10.07 4.24 0.77
N PRO A 74 10.77 5.20 0.15
CA PRO A 74 10.78 6.57 0.64
C PRO A 74 9.37 7.18 0.58
N SER A 75 8.99 7.89 1.63
CA SER A 75 7.70 8.59 1.65
C SER A 75 7.72 9.82 0.75
N PHE A 76 6.59 10.07 0.09
CA PHE A 76 6.34 11.24 -0.77
C PHE A 76 7.28 11.38 -1.98
N THR A 77 7.85 10.29 -2.47
CA THR A 77 8.58 10.26 -3.74
C THR A 77 7.68 9.82 -4.89
N LEU A 78 7.99 10.28 -6.11
CA LEU A 78 7.24 9.93 -7.32
C LEU A 78 7.85 8.69 -7.98
N GLY A 79 6.99 7.76 -8.44
CA GLY A 79 7.40 6.65 -9.28
C GLY A 79 8.40 5.69 -8.63
N GLY A 80 8.35 5.53 -7.31
CA GLY A 80 9.26 4.61 -6.59
C GLY A 80 10.71 5.10 -6.50
N THR A 81 10.98 6.37 -6.84
CA THR A 81 12.33 6.95 -6.82
C THR A 81 12.98 6.80 -5.45
N GLY A 82 14.17 6.22 -5.43
CA GLY A 82 14.97 6.01 -4.21
C GLY A 82 14.55 4.81 -3.37
N GLY A 83 13.49 4.09 -3.77
CA GLY A 83 13.10 2.82 -3.18
C GLY A 83 13.74 1.63 -3.87
N GLY A 84 13.56 0.46 -3.29
CA GLY A 84 14.06 -0.80 -3.86
C GLY A 84 13.89 -1.97 -2.92
N ILE A 85 14.33 -3.13 -3.39
CA ILE A 85 14.37 -4.36 -2.61
C ILE A 85 15.80 -4.61 -2.21
N ALA A 86 16.04 -4.80 -0.92
CA ALA A 86 17.34 -5.17 -0.39
C ALA A 86 17.40 -6.68 -0.17
N TYR A 87 18.38 -7.34 -0.78
CA TYR A 87 18.65 -8.76 -0.62
C TYR A 87 19.84 -9.04 0.31
N ASN A 88 20.64 -8.02 0.58
CA ASN A 88 21.79 -8.11 1.48
C ASN A 88 21.99 -6.78 2.25
N LEU A 89 22.84 -6.83 3.27
CA LEU A 89 23.08 -5.69 4.17
C LEU A 89 23.63 -4.45 3.44
N LYS A 90 24.47 -4.66 2.45
CA LYS A 90 25.06 -3.54 1.68
C LYS A 90 24.01 -2.81 0.86
N GLU A 91 23.13 -3.56 0.20
CA GLU A 91 21.98 -2.98 -0.52
C GLU A 91 21.03 -2.26 0.44
N PHE A 92 20.72 -2.89 1.58
CA PHE A 92 19.89 -2.30 2.62
C PHE A 92 20.41 -0.93 3.05
N GLU A 93 21.67 -0.86 3.46
CA GLU A 93 22.30 0.39 3.88
C GLU A 93 22.25 1.46 2.77
N GLN A 94 22.64 1.07 1.55
CA GLN A 94 22.68 2.00 0.41
C GLN A 94 21.30 2.54 0.04
N ILE A 95 20.28 1.68 -0.03
CA ILE A 95 18.92 2.08 -0.37
C ILE A 95 18.34 2.95 0.74
N CYS A 96 18.50 2.58 2.01
CA CYS A 96 18.02 3.39 3.15
C CYS A 96 18.67 4.77 3.17
N MET A 97 19.99 4.86 3.04
CA MET A 97 20.69 6.16 3.01
C MET A 97 20.22 7.05 1.86
N ASN A 98 20.06 6.50 0.67
CA ASN A 98 19.58 7.24 -0.49
C ASN A 98 18.11 7.64 -0.33
N GLY A 99 17.28 6.73 0.13
CA GLY A 99 15.86 6.98 0.33
C GLY A 99 15.58 8.05 1.37
N LEU A 100 16.29 8.07 2.51
CA LEU A 100 16.19 9.12 3.52
C LEU A 100 16.55 10.50 2.96
N LYS A 101 17.57 10.59 2.09
CA LYS A 101 17.96 11.85 1.45
C LYS A 101 16.93 12.33 0.42
N LEU A 102 16.27 11.42 -0.28
CA LEU A 102 15.32 11.74 -1.34
C LEU A 102 13.92 12.01 -0.82
N SER A 103 13.55 11.44 0.34
CA SER A 103 12.28 11.71 0.98
C SER A 103 12.22 13.15 1.51
N PRO A 104 11.23 13.96 1.11
CA PRO A 104 11.06 15.32 1.63
C PRO A 104 10.83 15.38 3.15
N THR A 105 10.39 14.29 3.73
CA THR A 105 10.11 14.16 5.17
C THR A 105 11.17 13.36 5.91
N ASN A 106 12.27 12.95 5.24
CA ASN A 106 13.29 12.05 5.77
C ASN A 106 12.66 10.77 6.37
N GLU A 107 11.71 10.18 5.65
CA GLU A 107 10.95 9.03 6.11
C GLU A 107 11.01 7.89 5.11
N LEU A 108 11.24 6.68 5.61
CA LEU A 108 11.15 5.43 4.88
C LEU A 108 10.11 4.53 5.51
N LEU A 109 9.35 3.83 4.68
CA LEU A 109 8.65 2.62 5.05
C LEU A 109 9.52 1.42 4.65
N ILE A 110 9.76 0.52 5.59
CA ILE A 110 10.49 -0.74 5.36
C ILE A 110 9.50 -1.87 5.62
N ASP A 111 9.24 -2.66 4.59
CA ASP A 111 8.30 -3.77 4.62
C ASP A 111 9.04 -5.09 4.43
N GLU A 112 8.56 -6.17 5.05
CA GLU A 112 9.00 -7.52 4.66
C GLU A 112 8.62 -7.79 3.21
N SER A 113 9.48 -8.54 2.51
CA SER A 113 9.23 -8.87 1.10
C SER A 113 8.29 -10.05 0.97
N LEU A 114 7.25 -9.87 0.18
CA LEU A 114 6.31 -10.91 -0.21
C LEU A 114 6.61 -11.47 -1.61
N ILE A 115 7.86 -11.35 -2.09
CA ILE A 115 8.26 -11.90 -3.39
C ILE A 115 7.94 -13.40 -3.45
N GLY A 116 7.30 -13.80 -4.56
CA GLY A 116 6.89 -15.17 -4.79
C GLY A 116 5.50 -15.52 -4.25
N TRP A 117 4.86 -14.62 -3.52
CA TRP A 117 3.44 -14.76 -3.18
C TRP A 117 2.57 -14.53 -4.41
N LYS A 118 1.39 -15.13 -4.41
CA LYS A 118 0.35 -14.83 -5.39
C LYS A 118 -0.36 -13.54 -5.02
N GLU A 119 -0.71 -12.75 -6.02
CA GLU A 119 -1.43 -11.49 -5.86
C GLU A 119 -2.85 -11.63 -6.39
N PHE A 120 -3.81 -11.27 -5.53
CA PHE A 120 -5.23 -11.24 -5.86
C PHE A 120 -5.79 -9.88 -5.51
N GLU A 121 -6.66 -9.37 -6.35
CA GLU A 121 -7.33 -8.09 -6.16
C GLU A 121 -8.83 -8.27 -6.22
N MET A 122 -9.57 -7.34 -5.65
CA MET A 122 -11.02 -7.24 -5.76
C MET A 122 -11.40 -5.86 -6.25
N GLU A 123 -12.19 -5.82 -7.30
CA GLU A 123 -12.80 -4.58 -7.76
C GLU A 123 -14.07 -4.33 -6.96
N VAL A 124 -14.05 -3.30 -6.11
CA VAL A 124 -15.14 -2.98 -5.19
C VAL A 124 -15.74 -1.63 -5.52
N VAL A 125 -17.05 -1.59 -5.65
CA VAL A 125 -17.81 -0.35 -5.85
C VAL A 125 -18.76 -0.12 -4.69
N ARG A 126 -18.73 1.10 -4.12
CA ARG A 126 -19.59 1.50 -3.02
C ARG A 126 -20.29 2.82 -3.37
N ASP A 127 -21.59 2.89 -3.19
CA ASP A 127 -22.37 4.09 -3.43
C ASP A 127 -22.57 4.96 -2.18
N LYS A 128 -23.25 6.11 -2.32
CA LYS A 128 -23.54 7.02 -1.21
C LYS A 128 -24.53 6.46 -0.18
N ASN A 129 -25.30 5.44 -0.53
CA ASN A 129 -26.27 4.80 0.35
C ASN A 129 -25.68 3.59 1.08
N ASP A 130 -24.36 3.45 0.98
CA ASP A 130 -23.61 2.34 1.60
C ASP A 130 -23.85 0.95 0.97
N ASN A 131 -24.41 0.92 -0.24
CA ASN A 131 -24.45 -0.31 -1.01
C ASN A 131 -23.05 -0.63 -1.51
N CYS A 132 -22.55 -1.81 -1.18
CA CYS A 132 -21.24 -2.28 -1.57
C CYS A 132 -21.35 -3.55 -2.40
N ILE A 133 -20.73 -3.55 -3.57
CA ILE A 133 -20.66 -4.72 -4.44
C ILE A 133 -19.21 -5.03 -4.82
N ILE A 134 -18.89 -6.31 -4.89
CA ILE A 134 -17.67 -6.80 -5.50
C ILE A 134 -17.99 -7.11 -6.96
N VAL A 135 -17.42 -6.35 -7.89
CA VAL A 135 -17.65 -6.50 -9.33
C VAL A 135 -16.99 -7.77 -9.84
N CYS A 136 -15.74 -7.97 -9.50
CA CYS A 136 -14.98 -9.20 -9.80
C CYS A 136 -13.79 -9.35 -8.87
N SER A 137 -13.28 -10.58 -8.82
CA SER A 137 -11.96 -10.88 -8.28
C SER A 137 -10.98 -11.06 -9.44
N ILE A 138 -9.77 -10.60 -9.24
CA ILE A 138 -8.71 -10.55 -10.26
C ILE A 138 -7.51 -11.32 -9.73
N GLU A 139 -6.89 -12.16 -10.57
CA GLU A 139 -5.62 -12.80 -10.29
C GLU A 139 -4.53 -12.16 -11.15
N ASN A 140 -3.46 -11.69 -10.53
CA ASN A 140 -2.24 -11.32 -11.20
C ASN A 140 -1.40 -12.58 -11.45
N VAL A 141 -1.15 -12.90 -12.72
CA VAL A 141 -0.42 -14.13 -13.12
C VAL A 141 1.05 -14.02 -12.75
N ASP A 142 1.60 -12.81 -12.84
CA ASP A 142 2.97 -12.54 -12.43
C ASP A 142 3.12 -12.55 -10.91
N PRO A 143 4.28 -12.95 -10.40
CA PRO A 143 4.51 -13.00 -8.95
C PRO A 143 4.49 -11.61 -8.33
N MET A 144 4.15 -11.54 -7.04
CA MET A 144 4.21 -10.32 -6.23
C MET A 144 5.54 -9.59 -6.41
N GLY A 145 5.47 -8.28 -6.67
CA GLY A 145 6.61 -7.41 -6.95
C GLY A 145 6.67 -6.89 -8.39
N VAL A 146 5.92 -7.49 -9.32
CA VAL A 146 5.65 -6.89 -10.63
C VAL A 146 4.51 -5.88 -10.45
N HIS A 147 4.67 -4.68 -11.04
CA HIS A 147 3.62 -3.65 -10.94
C HIS A 147 2.33 -4.14 -11.61
N THR A 148 1.18 -3.98 -10.95
CA THR A 148 -0.12 -4.48 -11.44
C THR A 148 -0.47 -4.00 -12.85
N GLY A 149 -0.07 -2.78 -13.21
CA GLY A 149 -0.24 -2.25 -14.57
C GLY A 149 0.61 -2.91 -15.65
N ASP A 150 1.64 -3.66 -15.26
CA ASP A 150 2.57 -4.36 -16.15
C ASP A 150 2.37 -5.89 -16.10
N SER A 151 1.50 -6.36 -15.21
CA SER A 151 1.19 -7.78 -15.03
C SER A 151 0.05 -8.24 -15.92
N ILE A 152 0.06 -9.51 -16.29
CA ILE A 152 -1.09 -10.17 -16.93
C ILE A 152 -2.13 -10.43 -15.86
N THR A 153 -3.31 -9.84 -16.01
CA THR A 153 -4.43 -9.98 -15.08
C THR A 153 -5.52 -10.85 -15.67
N VAL A 154 -6.10 -11.72 -14.86
CA VAL A 154 -7.20 -12.60 -15.24
C VAL A 154 -8.40 -12.33 -14.33
N ALA A 155 -9.54 -12.03 -14.93
CA ALA A 155 -10.80 -11.83 -14.24
C ALA A 155 -11.92 -12.66 -14.92
N PRO A 156 -12.78 -13.32 -14.16
CA PRO A 156 -12.66 -13.59 -12.72
C PRO A 156 -11.55 -14.59 -12.41
N VAL A 157 -11.03 -14.57 -11.18
CA VAL A 157 -10.10 -15.60 -10.71
C VAL A 157 -10.67 -16.99 -11.00
N SER A 158 -9.86 -17.89 -11.52
CA SER A 158 -10.31 -19.24 -11.85
C SER A 158 -10.84 -19.94 -10.60
N TYR A 159 -12.05 -20.43 -10.67
CA TYR A 159 -12.87 -20.97 -9.57
C TYR A 159 -12.20 -22.04 -8.68
N THR A 160 -11.14 -22.65 -9.15
CA THR A 160 -10.47 -23.73 -8.43
C THR A 160 -9.75 -23.29 -7.16
N HIS A 161 -9.35 -22.02 -7.06
CA HIS A 161 -8.63 -21.50 -5.88
C HIS A 161 -9.54 -20.83 -4.85
N LEU A 162 -10.59 -20.13 -5.27
CA LEU A 162 -11.52 -19.48 -4.35
C LEU A 162 -12.39 -20.47 -3.56
N ARG A 163 -12.83 -21.57 -4.17
CA ARG A 163 -13.62 -22.59 -3.46
C ARG A 163 -12.85 -23.28 -2.33
N ALA A 164 -11.56 -23.36 -2.39
CA ALA A 164 -10.76 -23.96 -1.30
C ALA A 164 -10.76 -23.09 -0.03
N HIS A 165 -10.99 -21.79 -0.14
CA HIS A 165 -11.08 -20.87 1.00
C HIS A 165 -12.51 -20.61 1.48
N GLU A 166 -13.50 -20.70 0.61
CA GLU A 166 -14.93 -20.55 1.00
C GLU A 166 -15.47 -21.74 1.78
N THR A 167 -14.96 -22.94 1.57
CA THR A 167 -15.42 -24.16 2.27
C THR A 167 -14.96 -24.25 3.72
N LEU A 168 -14.15 -23.35 4.21
CA LEU A 168 -13.67 -23.31 5.60
C LEU A 168 -14.45 -22.34 6.52
N ARG A 169 -15.55 -21.74 6.04
CA ARG A 169 -16.34 -20.75 6.79
C ARG A 169 -17.84 -21.10 6.94
N TYR A 170 -18.21 -22.38 6.86
CA TYR A 170 -19.54 -22.86 7.26
C TYR A 170 -19.43 -23.91 8.33
#